data_8ae883e81b05d7e40932654b1cccf87a
#
_entry.id   8ae883e81b05d7e40932654b1cccf87a
#
_cell.length_a   1.000
_cell.length_b   1.000
_cell.length_c   1.000
_cell.angle_alpha   90.00
_cell.angle_beta   90.00
_cell.angle_gamma   90.00
#
_symmetry.space_group_name_H-M   'P 1'
#
loop_
_entity.id
_entity.type
_entity.pdbx_description
1 polymer ?
#
loop_
_entity_poly.entity_id
_entity_poly.type
_entity_poly.pdbx_seq_one_letter_code
_entity_poly.pdbx_strand_id
1 'polypeptide(L)'
;ISGINVQTGADCALGLHNYSPIQGQQEPMDINQSVRFALTEYQGYTPRKWDNGKDAEEYEEFREHLPEMIKHAVEGLKDFFDGVNRIEGESMKYHDEPLLDVPIMLYQDYSGGGKQIDLKCSLPMRNPPKKDGTRTWRVPKPKTEPTAQQVMQQAVYWKATGEKPALLFVTSAGYNIVDENNCELMTEDNL
;
A
#
# COMPACT_ATOMS: atom_id res chain seq x y z
N ILE A 1 1.82 -10.62 -1.60
CA ILE A 1 3.04 -10.68 -0.76
C ILE A 1 3.83 -9.39 -0.90
N SER A 2 4.21 -8.94 -2.09
CA SER A 2 5.06 -7.75 -2.28
C SER A 2 4.40 -6.43 -1.84
N GLY A 3 3.07 -6.29 -1.93
CA GLY A 3 2.35 -5.15 -1.38
C GLY A 3 2.52 -5.03 0.14
N ILE A 4 2.42 -6.16 0.85
CA ILE A 4 2.63 -6.24 2.30
C ILE A 4 4.05 -5.79 2.67
N ASN A 5 5.06 -6.14 1.89
CA ASN A 5 6.44 -5.74 2.19
C ASN A 5 6.70 -4.24 1.93
N VAL A 6 6.01 -3.63 0.94
CA VAL A 6 6.04 -2.18 0.75
C VAL A 6 5.43 -1.48 1.96
N GLN A 7 4.29 -1.96 2.43
CA GLN A 7 3.63 -1.45 3.63
C GLN A 7 4.52 -1.60 4.88
N THR A 8 5.07 -2.81 5.12
CA THR A 8 6.01 -3.04 6.23
C THR A 8 7.19 -2.06 6.22
N GLY A 9 7.78 -1.80 5.05
CA GLY A 9 8.86 -0.84 4.92
C GLY A 9 8.42 0.60 5.20
N ALA A 10 7.24 0.99 4.74
CA ALA A 10 6.67 2.30 5.02
C ALA A 10 6.33 2.47 6.51
N ASP A 11 5.75 1.45 7.14
CA ASP A 11 5.43 1.45 8.58
C ASP A 11 6.70 1.62 9.42
N CYS A 12 7.79 0.91 9.09
CA CYS A 12 9.08 1.07 9.76
C CYS A 12 9.62 2.49 9.63
N ALA A 13 9.56 3.07 8.43
CA ALA A 13 10.06 4.42 8.17
C ALA A 13 9.24 5.52 8.85
N LEU A 14 7.95 5.26 9.11
CA LEU A 14 7.04 6.16 9.80
C LEU A 14 6.94 5.89 11.32
N GLY A 15 7.58 4.83 11.82
CA GLY A 15 7.49 4.42 13.22
C GLY A 15 6.15 3.83 13.62
N LEU A 16 5.41 3.24 12.67
CA LEU A 16 4.05 2.71 12.87
C LEU A 16 4.02 1.19 13.11
N HIS A 17 5.12 0.48 12.90
CA HIS A 17 5.11 -0.99 12.99
C HIS A 17 5.08 -1.49 14.44
N ASN A 18 4.32 -2.57 14.68
CA ASN A 18 4.15 -3.18 16.00
C ASN A 18 5.25 -4.21 16.38
N TYR A 19 6.31 -4.32 15.60
CA TYR A 19 7.36 -5.35 15.76
C TYR A 19 8.55 -4.91 16.63
N SER A 20 8.34 -4.11 17.66
CA SER A 20 9.40 -3.89 18.63
C SER A 20 9.31 -4.95 19.74
N PRO A 21 10.38 -5.70 20.03
CA PRO A 21 10.43 -6.58 21.19
C PRO A 21 10.46 -5.80 22.52
N ILE A 22 10.55 -4.48 22.47
CA ILE A 22 10.53 -3.60 23.64
C ILE A 22 9.25 -2.74 23.50
N GLN A 23 8.30 -2.93 24.42
CA GLN A 23 7.11 -2.08 24.56
C GLN A 23 7.56 -0.64 24.87
N GLY A 24 7.65 0.20 23.85
CA GLY A 24 8.00 1.61 23.95
C GLY A 24 7.75 2.29 22.60
N GLN A 25 7.55 3.61 22.61
CA GLN A 25 7.41 4.40 21.39
C GLN A 25 8.50 4.03 20.39
N GLN A 26 8.09 3.62 19.19
CA GLN A 26 9.02 3.26 18.15
C GLN A 26 9.51 4.54 17.48
N GLU A 27 10.81 4.74 17.48
CA GLU A 27 11.39 5.79 16.66
C GLU A 27 11.32 5.38 15.19
N PRO A 28 10.93 6.31 14.28
CA PRO A 28 10.98 6.05 12.84
C PRO A 28 12.38 5.57 12.43
N MET A 29 12.42 4.50 11.64
CA MET A 29 13.69 4.05 11.08
C MET A 29 14.12 4.97 9.93
N ASP A 30 15.43 5.11 9.74
CA ASP A 30 15.95 5.68 8.50
C ASP A 30 15.48 4.84 7.30
N ILE A 31 15.20 5.50 6.18
CA ILE A 31 14.62 4.86 4.99
C ILE A 31 15.44 3.68 4.48
N ASN A 32 16.77 3.72 4.57
CA ASN A 32 17.61 2.62 4.13
C ASN A 32 17.53 1.42 5.10
N GLN A 33 17.36 1.68 6.39
CA GLN A 33 17.12 0.64 7.39
C GLN A 33 15.76 -0.02 7.17
N SER A 34 14.72 0.76 6.93
CA SER A 34 13.35 0.28 6.63
C SER A 34 13.32 -0.59 5.37
N VAL A 35 14.02 -0.17 4.32
CA VAL A 35 14.17 -0.95 3.09
C VAL A 35 14.89 -2.28 3.36
N ARG A 36 15.98 -2.26 4.12
CA ARG A 36 16.69 -3.50 4.47
C ARG A 36 15.82 -4.46 5.28
N PHE A 37 15.08 -3.93 6.24
CA PHE A 37 14.14 -4.72 7.04
C PHE A 37 13.08 -5.37 6.15
N ALA A 38 12.39 -4.60 5.31
CA ALA A 38 11.36 -5.11 4.41
C ALA A 38 11.91 -6.15 3.41
N LEU A 39 13.14 -5.98 2.91
CA LEU A 39 13.80 -6.96 2.05
C LEU A 39 14.13 -8.25 2.80
N THR A 40 14.50 -8.17 4.07
CA THR A 40 14.75 -9.35 4.91
C THR A 40 13.47 -10.13 5.13
N GLU A 41 12.37 -9.45 5.46
CA GLU A 41 11.06 -10.06 5.58
C GLU A 41 10.61 -10.69 4.24
N TYR A 42 10.80 -9.99 3.12
CA TYR A 42 10.48 -10.52 1.79
C TYR A 42 11.24 -11.83 1.49
N GLN A 43 12.51 -11.92 1.87
CA GLN A 43 13.31 -13.13 1.71
C GLN A 43 12.82 -14.27 2.60
N GLY A 44 12.33 -13.96 3.80
CA GLY A 44 11.75 -14.93 4.73
C GLY A 44 10.46 -15.59 4.20
N TYR A 45 9.70 -14.87 3.37
CA TYR A 45 8.50 -15.36 2.70
C TYR A 45 8.77 -16.09 1.39
N THR A 46 10.01 -16.43 1.06
CA THR A 46 10.31 -17.19 -0.15
C THR A 46 9.48 -18.46 -0.18
N PRO A 47 8.57 -18.63 -1.15
CA PRO A 47 7.72 -19.81 -1.20
C PRO A 47 8.59 -21.05 -1.38
N ARG A 48 8.47 -21.99 -0.46
CA ARG A 48 9.17 -23.29 -0.55
C ARG A 48 8.72 -24.15 -1.73
N LYS A 49 7.76 -23.66 -2.54
CA LYS A 49 7.15 -24.36 -3.66
C LYS A 49 7.00 -23.42 -4.87
N TRP A 50 8.12 -23.02 -5.39
CA TRP A 50 8.15 -22.41 -6.72
C TRP A 50 8.34 -23.55 -7.73
N ASP A 51 7.23 -24.15 -8.15
CA ASP A 51 7.24 -25.33 -9.00
C ASP A 51 7.61 -25.05 -10.48
N ASN A 52 7.87 -23.77 -10.82
CA ASN A 52 8.29 -23.43 -12.17
C ASN A 52 9.25 -22.22 -12.19
N GLY A 53 10.19 -22.20 -13.12
CA GLY A 53 11.21 -21.16 -13.24
C GLY A 53 10.67 -19.74 -13.49
N LYS A 54 9.36 -19.58 -13.79
CA LYS A 54 8.74 -18.27 -13.96
C LYS A 54 8.65 -17.50 -12.62
N ASP A 55 8.35 -18.21 -11.57
CA ASP A 55 8.11 -17.61 -10.26
C ASP A 55 9.43 -17.11 -9.66
N ALA A 56 10.54 -17.80 -9.89
CA ALA A 56 11.85 -17.36 -9.43
C ALA A 56 12.29 -16.05 -10.12
N GLU A 57 12.06 -15.92 -11.43
CA GLU A 57 12.34 -14.66 -12.15
C GLU A 57 11.46 -13.51 -11.65
N GLU A 58 10.17 -13.77 -11.39
CA GLU A 58 9.26 -12.77 -10.85
C GLU A 58 9.68 -12.32 -9.44
N TYR A 59 10.13 -13.25 -8.62
CA TYR A 59 10.61 -12.95 -7.28
C TYR A 59 11.80 -12.00 -7.31
N GLU A 60 12.82 -12.28 -8.12
CA GLU A 60 14.01 -11.43 -8.21
C GLU A 60 13.66 -10.05 -8.81
N GLU A 61 12.83 -10.01 -9.85
CA GLU A 61 12.37 -8.74 -10.43
C GLU A 61 11.64 -7.88 -9.39
N PHE A 62 10.72 -8.45 -8.62
CA PHE A 62 10.00 -7.71 -7.59
C PHE A 62 10.94 -7.25 -6.47
N ARG A 63 11.91 -8.06 -6.09
CA ARG A 63 12.92 -7.72 -5.10
C ARG A 63 13.73 -6.48 -5.51
N GLU A 64 14.11 -6.38 -6.79
CA GLU A 64 14.85 -5.24 -7.30
C GLU A 64 14.05 -3.92 -7.24
N HIS A 65 12.72 -4.01 -7.37
CA HIS A 65 11.84 -2.83 -7.37
C HIS A 65 11.34 -2.40 -5.99
N LEU A 66 11.39 -3.27 -4.99
CA LEU A 66 10.89 -2.98 -3.64
C LEU A 66 11.52 -1.73 -3.00
N PRO A 67 12.83 -1.48 -3.06
CA PRO A 67 13.42 -0.29 -2.44
C PRO A 67 12.80 1.03 -2.90
N GLU A 68 12.61 1.20 -4.21
CA GLU A 68 12.02 2.41 -4.76
C GLU A 68 10.52 2.51 -4.44
N MET A 69 9.79 1.38 -4.46
CA MET A 69 8.38 1.37 -4.07
C MET A 69 8.20 1.78 -2.60
N ILE A 70 9.06 1.32 -1.69
CA ILE A 70 9.00 1.71 -0.27
C ILE A 70 9.25 3.22 -0.12
N LYS A 71 10.25 3.78 -0.81
CA LYS A 71 10.54 5.21 -0.79
C LYS A 71 9.34 6.02 -1.27
N HIS A 72 8.75 5.65 -2.41
CA HIS A 72 7.57 6.32 -2.96
C HIS A 72 6.34 6.19 -2.07
N ALA A 73 6.14 5.05 -1.39
CA ALA A 73 5.08 4.90 -0.41
C ALA A 73 5.27 5.85 0.77
N VAL A 74 6.48 5.95 1.32
CA VAL A 74 6.81 6.87 2.42
C VAL A 74 6.64 8.33 2.01
N GLU A 75 7.09 8.71 0.82
CA GLU A 75 6.91 10.06 0.28
C GLU A 75 5.42 10.39 0.13
N GLY A 76 4.64 9.52 -0.52
CA GLY A 76 3.21 9.74 -0.71
C GLY A 76 2.43 9.81 0.61
N LEU A 77 2.79 8.99 1.61
CA LEU A 77 2.17 9.06 2.94
C LEU A 77 2.53 10.36 3.67
N LYS A 78 3.78 10.82 3.59
CA LYS A 78 4.19 12.11 4.17
C LYS A 78 3.49 13.28 3.49
N ASP A 79 3.34 13.26 2.16
CA ASP A 79 2.62 14.30 1.43
C ASP A 79 1.14 14.33 1.80
N PHE A 80 0.49 13.15 1.88
CA PHE A 80 -0.92 13.07 2.23
C PHE A 80 -1.20 13.52 3.66
N PHE A 81 -0.36 13.12 4.61
CA PHE A 81 -0.51 13.44 6.03
C PHE A 81 0.29 14.69 6.46
N ASP A 82 0.67 15.55 5.52
CA ASP A 82 1.36 16.80 5.88
C ASP A 82 0.54 17.60 6.91
N GLY A 83 1.21 18.07 7.96
CA GLY A 83 0.60 18.76 9.07
C GLY A 83 -0.23 17.90 10.05
N VAL A 84 -0.30 16.59 9.85
CA VAL A 84 -0.99 15.67 10.78
C VAL A 84 -0.02 15.20 11.86
N ASN A 85 -0.37 15.45 13.14
CA ASN A 85 0.51 15.13 14.26
C ASN A 85 0.62 13.63 14.57
N ARG A 86 -0.42 12.86 14.23
CA ARG A 86 -0.48 11.43 14.51
C ARG A 86 -1.11 10.69 13.36
N ILE A 87 -0.38 9.70 12.87
CA ILE A 87 -0.83 8.72 11.87
C ILE A 87 -0.99 7.39 12.59
N GLU A 88 -2.03 6.65 12.26
CA GLU A 88 -2.26 5.28 12.70
C GLU A 88 -2.10 4.36 11.50
N GLY A 89 -1.28 3.33 11.63
CA GLY A 89 -1.12 2.25 10.64
C GLY A 89 -1.99 1.05 11.00
N GLU A 90 -2.41 0.29 10.02
CA GLU A 90 -3.14 -0.99 10.12
C GLU A 90 -4.19 -1.02 11.24
N SER A 91 -5.22 -0.21 11.12
CA SER A 91 -6.31 -0.18 12.09
C SER A 91 -7.48 -1.07 11.66
N MET A 92 -7.96 -1.89 12.59
CA MET A 92 -9.19 -2.66 12.42
C MET A 92 -10.34 -1.94 13.12
N LYS A 93 -11.40 -1.64 12.37
CA LYS A 93 -12.61 -1.01 12.90
C LYS A 93 -13.84 -1.88 12.60
N TYR A 94 -14.85 -1.78 13.44
CA TYR A 94 -16.14 -2.41 13.23
C TYR A 94 -17.20 -1.33 13.00
N HIS A 95 -18.05 -1.57 12.02
CA HIS A 95 -19.19 -0.70 11.71
C HIS A 95 -20.49 -1.51 11.75
N ASP A 96 -21.41 -1.08 12.60
CA ASP A 96 -22.76 -1.65 12.67
C ASP A 96 -23.63 -1.05 11.56
N GLU A 97 -23.93 -1.81 10.54
CA GLU A 97 -24.86 -1.43 9.47
C GLU A 97 -26.26 -1.97 9.85
N PRO A 98 -27.29 -1.08 10.02
CA PRO A 98 -28.62 -1.49 10.50
C PRO A 98 -29.32 -2.56 9.66
N LEU A 99 -28.90 -2.74 8.40
CA LEU A 99 -29.45 -3.73 7.50
C LEU A 99 -28.76 -5.10 7.56
N LEU A 100 -27.72 -5.24 8.39
CA LEU A 100 -26.96 -6.47 8.52
C LEU A 100 -27.03 -7.00 9.96
N ASP A 101 -27.14 -8.32 10.10
CA ASP A 101 -27.17 -9.00 11.41
C ASP A 101 -25.76 -9.08 12.06
N VAL A 102 -24.72 -8.73 11.32
CA VAL A 102 -23.34 -8.77 11.78
C VAL A 102 -22.61 -7.48 11.39
N PRO A 103 -21.68 -6.99 12.22
CA PRO A 103 -20.92 -5.78 11.89
C PRO A 103 -20.01 -5.99 10.68
N ILE A 104 -19.80 -4.93 9.91
CA ILE A 104 -18.79 -4.88 8.86
C ILE A 104 -17.44 -4.67 9.52
N MET A 105 -16.48 -5.54 9.21
CA MET A 105 -15.09 -5.39 9.66
C MET A 105 -14.30 -4.66 8.58
N LEU A 106 -13.65 -3.57 8.98
CA LEU A 106 -12.88 -2.68 8.11
C LEU A 106 -11.41 -2.76 8.50
N TYR A 107 -10.55 -2.87 7.49
CA TYR A 107 -9.10 -2.76 7.65
C TYR A 107 -8.62 -1.53 6.90
N GLN A 108 -8.18 -0.51 7.64
CA GLN A 108 -7.59 0.70 7.09
C GLN A 108 -6.08 0.58 7.11
N ASP A 109 -5.41 0.88 5.99
CA ASP A 109 -3.95 0.86 5.94
C ASP A 109 -3.38 2.00 6.77
N TYR A 110 -3.87 3.24 6.56
CA TYR A 110 -3.43 4.43 7.29
C TYR A 110 -4.57 5.41 7.53
N SER A 111 -4.60 6.00 8.72
CA SER A 111 -5.54 7.07 9.06
C SER A 111 -4.93 8.12 9.99
N GLY A 112 -5.49 9.34 9.99
CA GLY A 112 -5.06 10.44 10.84
C GLY A 112 -5.62 11.77 10.40
N GLY A 113 -5.87 12.68 11.35
CA GLY A 113 -6.34 14.01 11.04
C GLY A 113 -7.71 14.09 10.34
N GLY A 114 -8.58 13.08 10.51
CA GLY A 114 -9.90 13.00 9.87
C GLY A 114 -9.86 12.54 8.42
N LYS A 115 -8.77 11.96 7.97
CA LYS A 115 -8.59 11.39 6.63
C LYS A 115 -7.93 10.02 6.69
N GLN A 116 -8.17 9.21 5.67
CA GLN A 116 -7.62 7.87 5.54
C GLN A 116 -7.06 7.64 4.13
N ILE A 117 -6.08 6.76 4.01
CA ILE A 117 -5.54 6.39 2.71
C ILE A 117 -5.23 4.90 2.65
N ASP A 118 -5.57 4.29 1.53
CA ASP A 118 -5.37 2.86 1.28
C ASP A 118 -4.24 2.69 0.24
N LEU A 119 -3.24 1.89 0.58
CA LEU A 119 -2.03 1.70 -0.21
C LEU A 119 -2.24 0.64 -1.31
N LYS A 120 -2.09 1.04 -2.54
CA LYS A 120 -2.24 0.17 -3.73
C LYS A 120 -0.94 0.06 -4.50
N CYS A 121 -0.25 -1.06 -4.35
CA CYS A 121 1.00 -1.34 -5.04
C CYS A 121 0.77 -1.99 -6.40
N SER A 122 1.46 -1.52 -7.44
CA SER A 122 1.50 -2.15 -8.75
C SER A 122 2.93 -2.57 -9.09
N LEU A 123 3.09 -3.88 -9.24
CA LEU A 123 4.38 -4.51 -9.52
C LEU A 123 4.75 -4.45 -11.01
N PRO A 124 6.03 -4.63 -11.36
CA PRO A 124 6.44 -4.83 -12.73
C PRO A 124 5.65 -5.95 -13.40
N MET A 125 5.31 -5.75 -14.65
CA MET A 125 4.56 -6.70 -15.46
C MET A 125 5.43 -7.28 -16.55
N ARG A 126 5.35 -8.59 -16.74
CA ARG A 126 6.06 -9.30 -17.80
C ARG A 126 5.44 -8.98 -19.16
N ASN A 127 6.25 -8.51 -20.09
CA ASN A 127 5.82 -8.32 -21.47
C ASN A 127 5.65 -9.67 -22.18
N PRO A 128 4.84 -9.74 -23.25
CA PRO A 128 4.84 -10.91 -24.14
C PRO A 128 6.25 -11.21 -24.65
N PRO A 129 6.59 -12.48 -24.85
CA PRO A 129 7.90 -12.85 -25.37
C PRO A 129 8.12 -12.28 -26.77
N LYS A 130 9.32 -11.77 -27.03
CA LYS A 130 9.75 -11.37 -28.37
C LYS A 130 9.89 -12.58 -29.30
N LYS A 131 10.06 -12.32 -30.59
CA LYS A 131 10.23 -13.41 -31.60
C LYS A 131 11.44 -14.32 -31.34
N ASP A 132 12.46 -13.80 -30.66
CA ASP A 132 13.66 -14.55 -30.24
C ASP A 132 13.48 -15.29 -28.89
N GLY A 133 12.27 -15.27 -28.32
CA GLY A 133 11.96 -15.90 -27.04
C GLY A 133 12.35 -15.07 -25.81
N THR A 134 13.05 -13.93 -25.99
CA THR A 134 13.41 -13.06 -24.87
C THR A 134 12.19 -12.39 -24.28
N ARG A 135 12.18 -12.19 -22.97
CA ARG A 135 11.14 -11.49 -22.23
C ARG A 135 11.73 -10.25 -21.57
N THR A 136 10.94 -9.21 -21.47
CA THR A 136 11.30 -7.98 -20.78
C THR A 136 10.22 -7.64 -19.77
N TRP A 137 10.59 -6.85 -18.79
CA TRP A 137 9.67 -6.32 -17.78
C TRP A 137 9.27 -4.90 -18.12
N ARG A 138 8.11 -4.51 -17.67
CA ARG A 138 7.61 -3.15 -17.76
C ARG A 138 7.16 -2.69 -16.40
N VAL A 139 7.73 -1.59 -15.92
CA VAL A 139 7.24 -0.90 -14.73
C VAL A 139 6.00 -0.11 -15.12
N PRO A 140 4.84 -0.35 -14.50
CA PRO A 140 3.65 0.45 -14.74
C PRO A 140 3.84 1.87 -14.17
N LYS A 141 3.18 2.85 -14.75
CA LYS A 141 3.01 4.16 -14.11
C LYS A 141 2.00 4.04 -12.95
N PRO A 142 2.12 4.85 -11.90
CA PRO A 142 1.06 4.95 -10.89
C PRO A 142 -0.29 5.28 -11.57
N LYS A 143 -1.36 4.65 -11.09
CA LYS A 143 -2.70 4.91 -11.62
C LYS A 143 -3.16 6.31 -11.21
N THR A 144 -3.95 6.93 -12.08
CA THR A 144 -4.57 8.23 -11.86
C THR A 144 -6.07 8.13 -11.58
N GLU A 145 -6.64 6.94 -11.80
CA GLU A 145 -8.06 6.68 -11.59
C GLU A 145 -8.26 5.36 -10.83
N PRO A 146 -9.19 5.32 -9.88
CA PRO A 146 -9.56 4.11 -9.16
C PRO A 146 -10.44 3.20 -10.02
N THR A 147 -10.45 1.92 -9.71
CA THR A 147 -11.47 0.99 -10.23
C THR A 147 -12.79 1.16 -9.47
N ALA A 148 -13.91 0.76 -10.07
CA ALA A 148 -15.22 0.79 -9.39
C ALA A 148 -15.20 0.05 -8.04
N GLN A 149 -14.49 -1.08 -7.95
CA GLN A 149 -14.34 -1.82 -6.69
C GLN A 149 -13.59 -1.02 -5.62
N GLN A 150 -12.56 -0.27 -6.00
CA GLN A 150 -11.83 0.59 -5.09
C GLN A 150 -12.68 1.77 -4.61
N VAL A 151 -13.46 2.38 -5.52
CA VAL A 151 -14.43 3.43 -5.15
C VAL A 151 -15.44 2.90 -4.13
N MET A 152 -16.03 1.73 -4.39
CA MET A 152 -16.96 1.10 -3.45
C MET A 152 -16.34 0.82 -2.08
N GLN A 153 -15.09 0.34 -2.04
CA GLN A 153 -14.36 0.12 -0.79
C GLN A 153 -14.21 1.44 -0.01
N GLN A 154 -13.83 2.51 -0.69
CA GLN A 154 -13.65 3.82 -0.06
C GLN A 154 -14.98 4.41 0.42
N ALA A 155 -16.08 4.21 -0.32
CA ALA A 155 -17.42 4.62 0.11
C ALA A 155 -17.85 3.93 1.41
N VAL A 156 -17.59 2.63 1.55
CA VAL A 156 -17.87 1.89 2.78
C VAL A 156 -17.03 2.42 3.94
N TYR A 157 -15.75 2.66 3.71
CA TYR A 157 -14.85 3.18 4.75
C TYR A 157 -15.27 4.58 5.20
N TRP A 158 -15.56 5.48 4.28
CA TRP A 158 -16.02 6.82 4.59
C TRP A 158 -17.33 6.82 5.37
N LYS A 159 -18.33 6.05 4.90
CA LYS A 159 -19.61 5.89 5.60
C LYS A 159 -19.42 5.38 7.03
N ALA A 160 -18.50 4.45 7.24
CA ALA A 160 -18.27 3.81 8.52
C ALA A 160 -17.49 4.68 9.51
N THR A 161 -16.56 5.50 9.02
CA THR A 161 -15.60 6.22 9.86
C THR A 161 -15.79 7.73 9.86
N GLY A 162 -16.42 8.29 8.82
CA GLY A 162 -16.48 9.73 8.57
C GLY A 162 -15.14 10.35 8.14
N GLU A 163 -14.10 9.53 7.94
CA GLU A 163 -12.78 9.98 7.52
C GLU A 163 -12.71 10.10 6.00
N LYS A 164 -12.19 11.22 5.48
CA LYS A 164 -12.06 11.45 4.04
C LYS A 164 -11.14 10.43 3.41
N PRO A 165 -11.63 9.67 2.42
CA PRO A 165 -10.88 8.58 1.84
C PRO A 165 -9.93 9.05 0.73
N ALA A 166 -8.82 8.33 0.58
CA ALA A 166 -7.90 8.47 -0.53
C ALA A 166 -7.27 7.12 -0.92
N LEU A 167 -6.67 7.06 -2.10
CA LEU A 167 -5.90 5.93 -2.58
C LEU A 167 -4.49 6.37 -2.92
N LEU A 168 -3.49 5.68 -2.40
CA LEU A 168 -2.08 5.89 -2.74
C LEU A 168 -1.63 4.80 -3.70
N PHE A 169 -1.52 5.12 -4.98
CA PHE A 169 -1.00 4.20 -5.99
C PHE A 169 0.51 4.31 -6.06
N VAL A 170 1.21 3.21 -5.80
CA VAL A 170 2.67 3.14 -5.75
C VAL A 170 3.21 2.14 -6.75
N THR A 171 4.26 2.55 -7.45
CA THR A 171 5.09 1.71 -8.32
C THR A 171 6.56 2.05 -8.07
N SER A 172 7.50 1.33 -8.66
CA SER A 172 8.91 1.74 -8.63
C SER A 172 9.22 2.95 -9.52
N ALA A 173 8.27 3.40 -10.35
CA ALA A 173 8.42 4.60 -11.17
C ALA A 173 7.89 5.89 -10.51
N GLY A 174 7.22 5.78 -9.35
CA GLY A 174 6.64 6.90 -8.64
C GLY A 174 5.39 6.53 -7.84
N TYR A 175 4.70 7.55 -7.36
CA TYR A 175 3.41 7.42 -6.69
C TYR A 175 2.41 8.43 -7.21
N ASN A 176 1.13 8.22 -6.91
CA ASN A 176 0.05 9.16 -7.15
C ASN A 176 -1.02 9.01 -6.07
N ILE A 177 -1.46 10.13 -5.52
CA ILE A 177 -2.56 10.19 -4.55
C ILE A 177 -3.83 10.53 -5.33
N VAL A 178 -4.88 9.76 -5.11
CA VAL A 178 -6.20 9.96 -5.70
C VAL A 178 -7.20 10.20 -4.58
N ASP A 179 -7.77 11.40 -4.53
CA ASP A 179 -8.70 11.87 -3.52
C ASP A 179 -9.79 12.77 -4.14
N GLU A 180 -10.63 13.38 -3.30
CA GLU A 180 -11.71 14.29 -3.71
C GLU A 180 -11.23 15.53 -4.51
N ASN A 181 -9.95 15.92 -4.38
CA ASN A 181 -9.43 17.12 -5.01
C ASN A 181 -9.03 16.90 -6.48
N ASN A 182 -8.77 15.65 -6.86
CA ASN A 182 -8.25 15.32 -8.18
C ASN A 182 -9.00 14.19 -8.91
N CYS A 183 -10.02 13.59 -8.28
CA CYS A 183 -10.84 12.54 -8.87
C CYS A 183 -12.31 12.69 -8.48
N GLU A 184 -13.16 12.97 -9.47
CA GLU A 184 -14.61 13.14 -9.27
C GLU A 184 -15.26 11.91 -8.62
N LEU A 185 -14.78 10.70 -8.92
CA LEU A 185 -15.28 9.45 -8.32
C LEU A 185 -15.02 9.33 -6.82
N MET A 186 -14.15 10.19 -6.26
CA MET A 186 -13.79 10.20 -4.84
C MET A 186 -14.44 11.34 -4.07
N THR A 187 -15.36 12.09 -4.69
CA THR A 187 -16.13 13.14 -4.04
C THR A 187 -17.29 12.55 -3.24
N GLU A 188 -17.77 13.32 -2.25
CA GLU A 188 -18.90 12.93 -1.38
C GLU A 188 -20.17 12.54 -2.15
N ASP A 189 -20.44 13.22 -3.26
CA ASP A 189 -21.62 12.96 -4.10
C ASP A 189 -21.53 11.62 -4.87
N ASN A 190 -20.35 11.05 -5.02
CA ASN A 190 -20.09 9.82 -5.79
C ASN A 190 -19.68 8.62 -4.90
N LEU A 191 -19.37 8.85 -3.62
CA LEU A 191 -19.13 7.83 -2.61
C LEU A 191 -20.40 7.55 -1.80
#